data_bb97e85179217c05401662e6dad2ff84
#
_entry.id   bb97e85179217c05401662e6dad2ff84
#
_cell.length_a   1.000
_cell.length_b   1.000
_cell.length_c   1.000
_cell.angle_alpha   90.00
_cell.angle_beta   90.00
_cell.angle_gamma   90.00
#
_symmetry.space_group_name_H-M   'P 1'
#
loop_
_entity.id
_entity.type
_entity.pdbx_description
1 polymer ?
#
loop_
_entity_poly.entity_id
_entity_poly.type
_entity_poly.pdbx_seq_one_letter_code
_entity_poly.pdbx_strand_id
1 'polypeptide(L)'
;METELLNIEKVSPEEKAAALKKAGEIIREGGLVAFPTETVYGLGADALNAEASAKIYAAKGRPSDNPLIVHIHDVDQVYEIASEVPEAAKKVMEKFWPGPLTVILNKKSCVPDGTTGGLKTVAIRMPSHPLARDFIRESGRMIAAPSANTSGRPSPTLASHVSVSYTHLTLPTICS
;
A
#
# COMPACT_ATOMS: atom_id res chain seq x y z
N MET A 1 -16.32 15.23 -5.29
CA MET A 1 -15.33 15.01 -4.21
C MET A 1 -13.99 15.34 -4.80
N GLU A 2 -13.20 16.19 -4.16
CA GLU A 2 -11.86 16.56 -4.67
C GLU A 2 -10.79 15.68 -4.05
N THR A 3 -9.78 15.33 -4.84
CA THR A 3 -8.58 14.64 -4.36
C THR A 3 -7.80 15.59 -3.47
N GLU A 4 -7.61 15.25 -2.22
CA GLU A 4 -6.81 16.06 -1.30
C GLU A 4 -5.32 15.73 -1.48
N LEU A 5 -4.49 16.74 -1.68
CA LEU A 5 -3.04 16.63 -1.78
C LEU A 5 -2.41 16.93 -0.41
N LEU A 6 -1.83 15.91 0.22
CA LEU A 6 -1.02 16.06 1.43
C LEU A 6 0.44 16.27 1.00
N ASN A 7 0.80 17.52 0.68
CA ASN A 7 2.17 17.84 0.29
C ASN A 7 3.05 17.89 1.55
N ILE A 8 4.07 17.05 1.56
CA ILE A 8 5.06 16.95 2.66
C ILE A 8 6.48 17.27 2.20
N GLU A 9 6.64 17.80 0.97
CA GLU A 9 7.90 18.39 0.54
C GLU A 9 8.10 19.74 1.22
N LYS A 10 9.28 19.94 1.80
CA LYS A 10 9.68 21.24 2.39
C LYS A 10 8.75 21.76 3.51
N VAL A 11 8.10 20.86 4.23
CA VAL A 11 7.28 21.16 5.41
C VAL A 11 8.05 20.86 6.69
N SER A 12 7.60 21.44 7.81
CA SER A 12 8.19 21.13 9.12
C SER A 12 7.99 19.66 9.53
N PRO A 13 8.79 19.12 10.46
CA PRO A 13 8.57 17.78 10.99
C PRO A 13 7.16 17.59 11.59
N GLU A 14 6.61 18.63 12.21
CA GLU A 14 5.27 18.64 12.81
C GLU A 14 4.18 18.54 11.73
N GLU A 15 4.31 19.30 10.65
CA GLU A 15 3.39 19.25 9.51
C GLU A 15 3.44 17.90 8.79
N LYS A 16 4.65 17.33 8.63
CA LYS A 16 4.82 15.97 8.10
C LYS A 16 4.10 14.95 8.98
N ALA A 17 4.30 15.00 10.30
CA ALA A 17 3.66 14.09 11.24
C ALA A 17 2.13 14.22 11.20
N ALA A 18 1.61 15.44 11.14
CA ALA A 18 0.17 15.69 11.03
C ALA A 18 -0.42 15.10 9.73
N ALA A 19 0.27 15.27 8.58
CA ALA A 19 -0.15 14.71 7.30
C ALA A 19 -0.16 13.18 7.30
N LEU A 20 0.88 12.55 7.87
CA LEU A 20 0.96 11.10 7.99
C LEU A 20 -0.12 10.54 8.93
N LYS A 21 -0.38 11.22 10.05
CA LYS A 21 -1.46 10.86 10.98
C LYS A 21 -2.82 10.90 10.29
N LYS A 22 -3.11 11.97 9.54
CA LYS A 22 -4.35 12.11 8.76
C LYS A 22 -4.48 10.98 7.73
N ALA A 23 -3.43 10.68 6.98
CA ALA A 23 -3.41 9.59 6.03
C ALA A 23 -3.64 8.23 6.72
N GLY A 24 -3.05 8.01 7.88
CA GLY A 24 -3.26 6.82 8.70
C GLY A 24 -4.70 6.68 9.21
N GLU A 25 -5.34 7.78 9.60
CA GLU A 25 -6.76 7.80 10.01
C GLU A 25 -7.66 7.37 8.85
N ILE A 26 -7.43 7.88 7.65
CA ILE A 26 -8.18 7.51 6.45
C ILE A 26 -8.08 6.00 6.17
N ILE A 27 -6.89 5.42 6.29
CA ILE A 27 -6.70 3.96 6.15
C ILE A 27 -7.50 3.19 7.21
N ARG A 28 -7.44 3.61 8.48
CA ARG A 28 -8.18 2.97 9.58
C ARG A 28 -9.69 3.03 9.40
N GLU A 29 -10.19 4.07 8.76
CA GLU A 29 -11.60 4.26 8.40
C GLU A 29 -12.02 3.51 7.12
N GLY A 30 -11.10 2.72 6.54
CA GLY A 30 -11.35 1.96 5.31
C GLY A 30 -11.35 2.80 4.04
N GLY A 31 -10.69 3.97 4.08
CA GLY A 31 -10.44 4.82 2.92
C GLY A 31 -9.24 4.38 2.10
N LEU A 32 -8.93 5.15 1.06
CA LEU A 32 -7.79 4.94 0.16
C LEU A 32 -6.79 6.09 0.30
N VAL A 33 -5.50 5.77 0.22
CA VAL A 33 -4.40 6.75 0.22
C VAL A 33 -3.41 6.41 -0.88
N ALA A 34 -3.07 7.36 -1.74
CA ALA A 34 -1.95 7.20 -2.67
C ALA A 34 -0.65 7.62 -1.98
N PHE A 35 0.40 6.81 -2.13
CA PHE A 35 1.69 7.03 -1.48
C PHE A 35 2.87 6.65 -2.37
N PRO A 36 4.01 7.35 -2.25
CA PRO A 36 5.21 7.05 -3.03
C PRO A 36 5.91 5.79 -2.51
N THR A 37 6.55 5.07 -3.43
CA THR A 37 7.52 4.03 -3.11
C THR A 37 8.82 4.30 -3.89
N GLU A 38 9.86 3.49 -3.69
CA GLU A 38 11.11 3.58 -4.44
C GLU A 38 10.96 3.16 -5.92
N THR A 39 9.78 2.69 -6.32
CA THR A 39 9.48 2.34 -7.71
C THR A 39 8.44 3.27 -8.32
N VAL A 40 7.18 3.15 -7.89
CA VAL A 40 6.05 3.93 -8.40
C VAL A 40 5.11 4.28 -7.24
N TYR A 41 4.17 5.20 -7.46
CA TYR A 41 3.10 5.45 -6.49
C TYR A 41 2.18 4.23 -6.36
N GLY A 42 1.86 3.87 -5.12
CA GLY A 42 0.87 2.86 -4.76
C GLY A 42 -0.46 3.49 -4.39
N LEU A 43 -1.58 2.81 -4.70
CA LEU A 43 -2.91 3.13 -4.19
C LEU A 43 -3.24 2.18 -3.07
N GLY A 44 -3.19 2.66 -1.83
CA GLY A 44 -3.22 1.86 -0.61
C GLY A 44 -4.57 1.82 0.08
N ALA A 45 -4.87 0.67 0.69
CA ALA A 45 -5.96 0.43 1.60
C ALA A 45 -5.52 -0.52 2.73
N ASP A 46 -6.30 -0.64 3.81
CA ASP A 46 -6.07 -1.64 4.85
C ASP A 46 -6.10 -3.06 4.26
N ALA A 47 -4.99 -3.78 4.34
CA ALA A 47 -4.82 -5.10 3.74
C ALA A 47 -5.72 -6.17 4.37
N LEU A 48 -6.14 -5.99 5.61
CA LEU A 48 -7.00 -6.91 6.34
C LEU A 48 -8.49 -6.54 6.27
N ASN A 49 -8.84 -5.49 5.55
CA ASN A 49 -10.21 -5.05 5.32
C ASN A 49 -10.65 -5.36 3.89
N ALA A 50 -11.55 -6.35 3.74
CA ALA A 50 -12.04 -6.78 2.43
C ALA A 50 -12.78 -5.67 1.65
N GLU A 51 -13.55 -4.82 2.35
CA GLU A 51 -14.29 -3.71 1.75
C GLU A 51 -13.34 -2.61 1.25
N ALA A 52 -12.28 -2.34 2.01
CA ALA A 52 -11.25 -1.39 1.61
C ALA A 52 -10.48 -1.87 0.37
N SER A 53 -10.15 -3.18 0.29
CA SER A 53 -9.56 -3.79 -0.89
C SER A 53 -10.48 -3.70 -2.11
N ALA A 54 -11.79 -3.92 -1.95
CA ALA A 54 -12.77 -3.77 -3.02
C ALA A 54 -12.81 -2.34 -3.60
N LYS A 55 -12.62 -1.32 -2.76
CA LYS A 55 -12.54 0.09 -3.21
C LYS A 55 -11.34 0.33 -4.14
N ILE A 56 -10.20 -0.34 -3.93
CA ILE A 56 -9.05 -0.26 -4.84
C ILE A 56 -9.44 -0.74 -6.24
N TYR A 57 -10.06 -1.92 -6.33
CA TYR A 57 -10.47 -2.48 -7.62
C TYR A 57 -11.47 -1.58 -8.34
N ALA A 58 -12.46 -1.07 -7.61
CA ALA A 58 -13.47 -0.14 -8.14
C ALA A 58 -12.82 1.17 -8.64
N ALA A 59 -11.92 1.76 -7.85
CA ALA A 59 -11.24 3.01 -8.19
C ALA A 59 -10.37 2.89 -9.46
N LYS A 60 -9.75 1.73 -9.67
CA LYS A 60 -8.83 1.48 -10.79
C LYS A 60 -9.53 0.93 -12.04
N GLY A 61 -10.76 0.46 -11.95
CA GLY A 61 -11.36 -0.38 -12.98
C GLY A 61 -10.56 -1.68 -13.17
N ARG A 62 -9.99 -2.24 -12.09
CA ARG A 62 -9.15 -3.43 -12.10
C ARG A 62 -9.98 -4.68 -11.84
N PRO A 63 -9.76 -5.79 -12.56
CA PRO A 63 -10.37 -7.07 -12.23
C PRO A 63 -10.00 -7.52 -10.81
N SER A 64 -10.98 -8.01 -10.05
CA SER A 64 -10.83 -8.39 -8.63
C SER A 64 -10.05 -9.69 -8.42
N ASP A 65 -9.81 -10.47 -9.47
CA ASP A 65 -8.98 -11.68 -9.47
C ASP A 65 -7.48 -11.40 -9.59
N ASN A 66 -7.09 -10.13 -9.78
CA ASN A 66 -5.70 -9.73 -9.87
C ASN A 66 -5.19 -9.28 -8.48
N PRO A 67 -4.38 -10.09 -7.76
CA PRO A 67 -4.04 -9.87 -6.37
C PRO A 67 -3.32 -8.54 -6.11
N LEU A 68 -3.49 -8.02 -4.90
CA LEU A 68 -2.79 -6.86 -4.39
C LEU A 68 -1.50 -7.28 -3.66
N ILE A 69 -0.54 -6.36 -3.57
CA ILE A 69 0.69 -6.58 -2.79
C ILE A 69 0.50 -5.93 -1.42
N VAL A 70 0.72 -6.68 -0.36
CA VAL A 70 0.68 -6.19 1.02
C VAL A 70 2.03 -5.57 1.37
N HIS A 71 2.01 -4.26 1.66
CA HIS A 71 3.18 -3.49 2.08
C HIS A 71 3.25 -3.45 3.61
N ILE A 72 4.45 -3.70 4.14
CA ILE A 72 4.75 -3.74 5.57
C ILE A 72 5.88 -2.74 5.89
N HIS A 73 6.00 -2.34 7.15
CA HIS A 73 7.11 -1.50 7.63
C HIS A 73 8.12 -2.25 8.51
N ASP A 74 7.73 -3.44 8.99
CA ASP A 74 8.54 -4.30 9.83
C ASP A 74 8.45 -5.75 9.36
N VAL A 75 9.59 -6.48 9.40
CA VAL A 75 9.66 -7.87 8.95
C VAL A 75 8.80 -8.81 9.82
N ASP A 76 8.56 -8.47 11.07
CA ASP A 76 7.75 -9.29 11.99
C ASP A 76 6.29 -9.37 11.53
N GLN A 77 5.80 -8.36 10.80
CA GLN A 77 4.45 -8.37 10.22
C GLN A 77 4.23 -9.51 9.20
N VAL A 78 5.31 -10.07 8.62
CA VAL A 78 5.20 -11.26 7.75
C VAL A 78 4.56 -12.41 8.50
N TYR A 79 4.97 -12.63 9.76
CA TYR A 79 4.47 -13.73 10.58
C TYR A 79 3.02 -13.54 11.04
N GLU A 80 2.49 -12.34 10.94
CA GLU A 80 1.07 -12.09 11.22
C GLU A 80 0.17 -12.61 10.11
N ILE A 81 0.61 -12.56 8.85
CA ILE A 81 -0.22 -12.82 7.65
C ILE A 81 0.19 -14.07 6.85
N ALA A 82 1.44 -14.54 6.99
CA ALA A 82 1.91 -15.76 6.36
C ALA A 82 1.76 -16.96 7.32
N SER A 83 1.25 -18.09 6.82
CA SER A 83 1.09 -19.31 7.60
C SER A 83 2.41 -20.03 7.87
N GLU A 84 3.36 -19.88 6.95
CA GLU A 84 4.69 -20.45 7.00
C GLU A 84 5.69 -19.52 6.31
N VAL A 85 6.89 -19.39 6.87
CA VAL A 85 7.99 -18.61 6.29
C VAL A 85 9.22 -19.54 6.16
N PRO A 86 9.45 -20.13 4.97
CA PRO A 86 10.58 -21.03 4.73
C PRO A 86 11.92 -20.32 4.92
N GLU A 87 12.97 -21.07 5.30
CA GLU A 87 14.32 -20.51 5.48
C GLU A 87 14.87 -19.80 4.23
N ALA A 88 14.53 -20.30 3.04
CA ALA A 88 14.89 -19.64 1.79
C ALA A 88 14.26 -18.24 1.69
N ALA A 89 13.00 -18.09 2.09
CA ALA A 89 12.32 -16.80 2.12
C ALA A 89 12.96 -15.85 3.13
N LYS A 90 13.28 -16.32 4.34
CA LYS A 90 13.97 -15.51 5.36
C LYS A 90 15.28 -14.94 4.83
N LYS A 91 16.16 -15.78 4.26
CA LYS A 91 17.43 -15.35 3.68
C LYS A 91 17.27 -14.31 2.56
N VAL A 92 16.24 -14.44 1.74
CA VAL A 92 15.97 -13.50 0.66
C VAL A 92 15.44 -12.18 1.21
N MET A 93 14.55 -12.21 2.20
CA MET A 93 14.06 -11.02 2.89
C MET A 93 15.18 -10.27 3.61
N GLU A 94 16.01 -10.95 4.37
CA GLU A 94 17.19 -10.38 5.07
C GLU A 94 18.15 -9.66 4.11
N LYS A 95 18.31 -10.20 2.89
CA LYS A 95 19.24 -9.65 1.90
C LYS A 95 18.67 -8.46 1.11
N PHE A 96 17.36 -8.46 0.83
CA PHE A 96 16.76 -7.56 -0.15
C PHE A 96 15.68 -6.62 0.42
N TRP A 97 15.31 -6.77 1.69
CA TRP A 97 14.41 -5.85 2.36
C TRP A 97 15.17 -4.94 3.35
N PRO A 98 14.74 -3.66 3.43
CA PRO A 98 13.71 -3.01 2.63
C PRO A 98 14.14 -2.81 1.18
N GLY A 99 13.18 -2.99 0.24
CA GLY A 99 13.47 -2.87 -1.19
C GLY A 99 12.32 -3.32 -2.09
N PRO A 100 12.55 -3.36 -3.41
CA PRO A 100 11.51 -3.63 -4.39
C PRO A 100 11.11 -5.11 -4.51
N LEU A 101 11.77 -6.00 -3.75
CA LEU A 101 11.46 -7.42 -3.76
C LEU A 101 10.07 -7.69 -3.18
N THR A 102 9.26 -8.47 -3.90
CA THR A 102 8.01 -9.06 -3.40
C THR A 102 8.18 -10.55 -3.16
N VAL A 103 7.83 -11.02 -1.97
CA VAL A 103 7.81 -12.44 -1.60
C VAL A 103 6.38 -12.94 -1.56
N ILE A 104 6.12 -14.12 -2.13
CA ILE A 104 4.81 -14.75 -2.13
C ILE A 104 4.84 -15.96 -1.20
N LEU A 105 3.94 -15.94 -0.20
CA LEU A 105 3.85 -16.97 0.84
C LEU A 105 2.40 -17.45 0.99
N ASN A 106 2.20 -18.65 1.58
CA ASN A 106 0.88 -19.10 1.95
C ASN A 106 0.28 -18.18 3.00
N LYS A 107 -0.95 -17.70 2.77
CA LYS A 107 -1.62 -16.76 3.68
C LYS A 107 -2.25 -17.43 4.87
N LYS A 108 -2.36 -16.71 5.98
CA LYS A 108 -3.28 -17.03 7.07
C LYS A 108 -4.71 -16.61 6.73
N SER A 109 -5.68 -17.15 7.45
CA SER A 109 -7.11 -16.87 7.26
C SER A 109 -7.51 -15.41 7.57
N CYS A 110 -6.69 -14.67 8.31
CA CYS A 110 -6.93 -13.25 8.58
C CYS A 110 -6.78 -12.36 7.33
N VAL A 111 -6.07 -12.84 6.28
CA VAL A 111 -5.95 -12.08 5.02
C VAL A 111 -7.16 -12.37 4.13
N PRO A 112 -8.00 -11.36 3.83
CA PRO A 112 -9.21 -11.55 3.03
C PRO A 112 -8.92 -12.01 1.61
N ASP A 113 -9.82 -12.81 1.04
CA ASP A 113 -9.73 -13.22 -0.36
C ASP A 113 -9.76 -12.03 -1.33
N GLY A 114 -10.49 -10.96 -0.98
CA GLY A 114 -10.49 -9.72 -1.74
C GLY A 114 -9.10 -9.08 -1.89
N THR A 115 -8.23 -9.22 -0.89
CA THR A 115 -6.85 -8.72 -0.97
C THR A 115 -5.98 -9.60 -1.88
N THR A 116 -6.21 -10.90 -1.89
CA THR A 116 -5.38 -11.88 -2.60
C THR A 116 -5.95 -12.33 -3.95
N GLY A 117 -7.04 -11.70 -4.41
CA GLY A 117 -7.71 -12.12 -5.65
C GLY A 117 -8.22 -13.56 -5.63
N GLY A 118 -8.60 -14.06 -4.44
CA GLY A 118 -9.07 -15.44 -4.23
C GLY A 118 -7.94 -16.48 -4.08
N LEU A 119 -6.67 -16.07 -4.14
CA LEU A 119 -5.54 -16.99 -4.01
C LEU A 119 -5.30 -17.40 -2.55
N LYS A 120 -4.73 -18.59 -2.35
CA LYS A 120 -4.28 -19.09 -1.04
C LYS A 120 -2.93 -18.51 -0.59
N THR A 121 -2.36 -17.63 -1.40
CA THR A 121 -1.07 -16.98 -1.15
C THR A 121 -1.26 -15.48 -0.99
N VAL A 122 -0.32 -14.83 -0.30
CA VAL A 122 -0.22 -13.39 -0.15
C VAL A 122 1.13 -12.90 -0.66
N ALA A 123 1.12 -11.85 -1.46
CA ALA A 123 2.30 -11.16 -1.93
C ALA A 123 2.66 -10.06 -0.92
N ILE A 124 3.90 -10.06 -0.42
CA ILE A 124 4.37 -9.18 0.65
C ILE A 124 5.61 -8.43 0.20
N ARG A 125 5.68 -7.13 0.50
CA ARG A 125 6.84 -6.28 0.21
C ARG A 125 7.09 -5.32 1.37
N MET A 126 8.36 -5.09 1.68
CA MET A 126 8.78 -4.03 2.59
C MET A 126 9.50 -2.94 1.78
N PRO A 127 8.83 -1.82 1.43
CA PRO A 127 9.42 -0.80 0.58
C PRO A 127 10.59 -0.10 1.28
N SER A 128 11.60 0.34 0.51
CA SER A 128 12.74 1.09 1.04
C SER A 128 12.48 2.58 1.19
N HIS A 129 11.45 3.12 0.52
CA HIS A 129 11.13 4.55 0.56
C HIS A 129 10.75 4.96 2.00
N PRO A 130 11.47 5.91 2.62
CA PRO A 130 11.26 6.26 4.03
C PRO A 130 9.83 6.70 4.32
N LEU A 131 9.26 7.53 3.43
CA LEU A 131 7.89 8.01 3.57
C LEU A 131 6.84 6.90 3.51
N ALA A 132 7.02 5.90 2.65
CA ALA A 132 6.13 4.73 2.61
C ALA A 132 6.16 3.99 3.95
N ARG A 133 7.34 3.77 4.50
CA ARG A 133 7.50 3.08 5.78
C ARG A 133 6.91 3.88 6.95
N ASP A 134 7.14 5.20 6.98
CA ASP A 134 6.57 6.10 7.98
C ASP A 134 5.04 6.08 7.91
N PHE A 135 4.47 6.15 6.70
CA PHE A 135 3.02 6.09 6.48
C PHE A 135 2.42 4.75 6.94
N ILE A 136 3.04 3.62 6.56
CA ILE A 136 2.56 2.29 6.96
C ILE A 136 2.60 2.16 8.49
N ARG A 137 3.69 2.61 9.13
CA ARG A 137 3.85 2.61 10.60
C ARG A 137 2.79 3.46 11.27
N GLU A 138 2.59 4.71 10.81
CA GLU A 138 1.64 5.66 11.39
C GLU A 138 0.19 5.20 11.22
N SER A 139 -0.12 4.50 10.13
CA SER A 139 -1.44 3.91 9.94
C SER A 139 -1.77 2.82 10.96
N GLY A 140 -0.76 2.18 11.54
CA GLY A 140 -0.92 1.00 12.39
C GLY A 140 -1.53 -0.19 11.65
N ARG A 141 -1.44 -0.20 10.31
CA ARG A 141 -2.01 -1.22 9.42
C ARG A 141 -0.98 -1.70 8.40
N MET A 142 -1.14 -2.91 7.90
CA MET A 142 -0.51 -3.35 6.66
C MET A 142 -1.31 -2.83 5.48
N ILE A 143 -0.63 -2.38 4.43
CA ILE A 143 -1.27 -1.67 3.32
C ILE A 143 -1.29 -2.53 2.06
N ALA A 144 -2.47 -2.95 1.62
CA ALA A 144 -2.63 -3.56 0.30
C ALA A 144 -2.58 -2.47 -0.77
N ALA A 145 -1.65 -2.59 -1.72
CA ALA A 145 -1.52 -1.60 -2.78
C ALA A 145 -1.04 -2.20 -4.11
N PRO A 146 -1.75 -1.94 -5.21
CA PRO A 146 -1.21 -1.97 -6.56
C PRO A 146 -0.59 -0.61 -6.90
N SER A 147 0.02 -0.46 -8.09
CA SER A 147 0.40 0.85 -8.62
C SER A 147 -0.80 1.79 -8.75
N ALA A 148 -0.59 3.10 -8.55
CA ALA A 148 -1.66 4.10 -8.51
C ALA A 148 -2.10 4.61 -9.92
N ASN A 149 -2.03 3.79 -10.97
CA ASN A 149 -2.61 4.07 -12.29
C ASN A 149 -4.02 3.53 -12.40
N THR A 150 -4.86 4.11 -13.26
CA THR A 150 -6.04 3.41 -13.78
C THR A 150 -5.60 2.25 -14.66
N SER A 151 -6.33 1.13 -14.65
CA SER A 151 -5.94 -0.09 -15.40
C SER A 151 -5.67 0.21 -16.87
N GLY A 152 -4.58 -0.35 -17.40
CA GLY A 152 -4.16 -0.14 -18.79
C GLY A 152 -3.33 1.12 -19.05
N ARG A 153 -3.11 1.98 -18.04
CA ARG A 153 -2.22 3.15 -18.15
C ARG A 153 -0.87 2.92 -17.46
N PRO A 154 0.20 3.65 -17.84
CA PRO A 154 1.50 3.58 -17.16
C PRO A 154 1.39 3.89 -15.67
N SER A 155 2.25 3.24 -14.86
CA SER A 155 2.31 3.48 -13.41
C SER A 155 2.88 4.87 -13.13
N PRO A 156 2.25 5.67 -12.23
CA PRO A 156 2.70 7.03 -11.94
C PRO A 156 3.96 7.04 -11.08
N THR A 157 4.90 7.90 -11.45
CA THR A 157 6.12 8.19 -10.69
C THR A 157 6.09 9.57 -10.03
N LEU A 158 5.08 10.39 -10.34
CA LEU A 158 4.87 11.72 -9.78
C LEU A 158 3.46 11.83 -9.17
N ALA A 159 3.34 12.60 -8.09
CA ALA A 159 2.05 12.86 -7.44
C ALA A 159 1.04 13.54 -8.37
N SER A 160 1.51 14.45 -9.23
CA SER A 160 0.67 15.10 -10.25
C SER A 160 0.00 14.11 -11.21
N HIS A 161 0.66 13.02 -11.55
CA HIS A 161 0.07 11.97 -12.39
C HIS A 161 -1.00 11.18 -11.66
N VAL A 162 -0.88 11.03 -10.33
CA VAL A 162 -1.90 10.39 -9.49
C VAL A 162 -3.14 11.28 -9.40
N SER A 163 -2.98 12.56 -9.12
CA SER A 163 -4.10 13.50 -8.99
C SER A 163 -4.94 13.61 -10.27
N VAL A 164 -4.29 13.60 -11.45
CA VAL A 164 -4.99 13.57 -12.75
C VAL A 164 -5.75 12.27 -12.98
N SER A 165 -5.23 11.15 -12.49
CA SER A 165 -5.86 9.83 -12.67
C SER A 165 -7.11 9.65 -11.81
N TYR A 166 -7.23 10.35 -10.69
CA TYR A 166 -8.27 10.18 -9.68
C TYR A 166 -9.02 11.47 -9.33
N THR A 167 -9.31 12.29 -10.31
CA THR A 167 -10.05 13.56 -10.14
C THR A 167 -11.46 13.39 -9.59
N HIS A 168 -12.02 12.18 -9.65
CA HIS A 168 -13.38 11.84 -9.20
C HIS A 168 -13.43 11.13 -7.84
N LEU A 169 -12.29 10.91 -7.21
CA LEU A 169 -12.19 10.26 -5.89
C LEU A 169 -11.53 11.21 -4.90
N THR A 170 -12.01 11.21 -3.66
CA THR A 170 -11.28 11.85 -2.55
C THR A 170 -10.12 10.93 -2.17
N LEU A 171 -8.96 11.16 -2.76
CA LEU A 171 -7.74 10.39 -2.50
C LEU A 171 -6.71 11.32 -1.93
N PRO A 172 -6.41 11.28 -0.63
CA PRO A 172 -5.22 11.94 -0.13
C PRO A 172 -4.02 11.29 -0.79
N THR A 173 -3.23 12.13 -1.46
CA THR A 173 -1.97 11.73 -2.10
C THR A 173 -0.84 12.33 -1.29
N ILE A 174 0.00 11.48 -0.71
CA ILE A 174 1.20 11.88 -0.01
C ILE A 174 2.27 12.16 -1.07
N CYS A 175 2.74 13.39 -1.15
CA CYS A 175 3.78 13.80 -2.09
C CYS A 175 5.15 13.88 -1.41
N SER A 176 6.15 13.38 -2.05
CA SER A 176 7.58 13.59 -1.71
C SER A 176 8.33 14.16 -2.89
#